data_02e00c2c53c99b13bb6bea3dd668f9b8
#
_entry.id   02e00c2c53c99b13bb6bea3dd668f9b8
#
_cell.length_a   1.000
_cell.length_b   1.000
_cell.length_c   1.000
_cell.angle_alpha   90.00
_cell.angle_beta   90.00
_cell.angle_gamma   90.00
#
_symmetry.space_group_name_H-M   'P 1'
#
loop_
_entity.id
_entity.type
_entity.pdbx_description
1 polymer ?
#
loop_
_entity_poly.entity_id
_entity_poly.type
_entity_poly.pdbx_seq_one_letter_code
_entity_poly.pdbx_strand_id
1 'polypeptide(L)'
;MALSQSALSDLLDALRAGGDLDLIREGLALVLQALIDAEATQHIGARPYERTEQRTAHRNGTRSRLLSTKAGDVELRIPKLREGSFFPALLEPRRRIDRALLAVIMEAYVHGTSTRKVDDLVKALGVDAGISKSEVSRICAELDGEVAAFRSRSLAHTAFP
;
A
#
# COMPACT_ATOMS: atom_id res chain seq x y z
N MET A 1 17.16 -4.53 7.68
CA MET A 1 17.07 -5.10 9.07
C MET A 1 16.18 -6.32 8.96
N ALA A 2 16.68 -7.50 9.31
CA ALA A 2 15.78 -8.64 9.49
C ALA A 2 14.81 -8.30 10.61
N LEU A 3 13.55 -8.73 10.51
CA LEU A 3 12.62 -8.69 11.64
C LEU A 3 13.33 -9.24 12.86
N SER A 4 13.35 -8.49 13.98
CA SER A 4 13.98 -8.99 15.19
C SER A 4 13.23 -10.23 15.65
N GLN A 5 13.94 -11.24 16.11
CA GLN A 5 13.30 -12.46 16.64
C GLN A 5 12.31 -12.14 17.77
N SER A 6 12.56 -11.09 18.56
CA SER A 6 11.63 -10.63 19.59
C SER A 6 10.31 -10.14 18.98
N ALA A 7 10.33 -9.27 17.95
CA ALA A 7 9.12 -8.77 17.31
C ALA A 7 8.27 -9.88 16.66
N LEU A 8 8.93 -10.91 16.10
CA LEU A 8 8.22 -12.09 15.59
C LEU A 8 7.63 -12.95 16.71
N SER A 9 8.33 -13.09 17.83
CA SER A 9 7.83 -13.83 19.00
C SER A 9 6.61 -13.14 19.60
N ASP A 10 6.69 -11.83 19.80
CA ASP A 10 5.61 -11.02 20.34
C ASP A 10 4.35 -11.09 19.42
N LEU A 11 4.55 -11.04 18.11
CA LEU A 11 3.48 -11.19 17.13
C LEU A 11 2.84 -12.59 17.18
N LEU A 12 3.66 -13.65 17.32
CA LEU A 12 3.16 -15.03 17.43
C LEU A 12 2.36 -15.25 18.71
N ASP A 13 2.80 -14.69 19.83
CA ASP A 13 2.11 -14.82 21.12
C ASP A 13 0.79 -14.04 21.11
N ALA A 14 0.76 -12.89 20.48
CA ALA A 14 -0.46 -12.11 20.29
C ALA A 14 -1.45 -12.80 19.32
N LEU A 15 -0.97 -13.45 18.23
CA LEU A 15 -1.82 -14.27 17.35
C LEU A 15 -2.43 -15.48 18.08
N ARG A 16 -1.68 -16.13 18.98
CA ARG A 16 -2.17 -17.24 19.80
C ARG A 16 -3.20 -16.79 20.83
N ALA A 17 -3.12 -15.56 21.30
CA ALA A 17 -4.07 -14.99 22.26
C ALA A 17 -5.44 -14.60 21.65
N GLY A 18 -5.65 -14.79 20.33
CA GLY A 18 -6.90 -14.48 19.65
C GLY A 18 -6.86 -13.10 18.99
N GLY A 19 -5.98 -12.96 18.01
CA GLY A 19 -5.62 -11.69 17.35
C GLY A 19 -6.79 -10.91 16.78
N ASP A 20 -6.85 -9.69 17.24
CA ASP A 20 -7.69 -8.60 16.77
C ASP A 20 -7.15 -8.06 15.42
N LEU A 21 -7.97 -7.27 14.70
CA LEU A 21 -7.58 -6.55 13.47
C LEU A 21 -6.33 -5.67 13.69
N ASP A 22 -6.15 -5.14 14.89
CA ASP A 22 -4.99 -4.36 15.29
C ASP A 22 -3.69 -5.17 15.19
N LEU A 23 -3.70 -6.42 15.60
CA LEU A 23 -2.55 -7.30 15.50
C LEU A 23 -2.20 -7.63 14.05
N ILE A 24 -3.21 -7.86 13.20
CA ILE A 24 -3.00 -8.09 11.77
C ILE A 24 -2.37 -6.84 11.13
N ARG A 25 -2.86 -5.67 11.49
CA ARG A 25 -2.32 -4.39 11.04
C ARG A 25 -0.87 -4.18 11.47
N GLU A 26 -0.53 -4.46 12.72
CA GLU A 26 0.84 -4.37 13.24
C GLU A 26 1.77 -5.36 12.53
N GLY A 27 1.35 -6.61 12.36
CA GLY A 27 2.09 -7.61 11.61
C GLY A 27 2.33 -7.20 10.17
N LEU A 28 1.31 -6.66 9.51
CA LEU A 28 1.42 -6.12 8.16
C LEU A 28 2.41 -4.94 8.09
N ALA A 29 2.34 -4.03 9.06
CA ALA A 29 3.28 -2.90 9.16
C ALA A 29 4.73 -3.37 9.27
N LEU A 30 5.00 -4.36 10.12
CA LEU A 30 6.33 -4.94 10.30
C LEU A 30 6.86 -5.59 9.02
N VAL A 31 6.03 -6.38 8.34
CA VAL A 31 6.43 -7.04 7.08
C VAL A 31 6.71 -6.03 5.99
N LEU A 32 5.80 -5.06 5.77
CA LEU A 32 5.96 -4.03 4.76
C LEU A 32 7.20 -3.17 5.04
N GLN A 33 7.44 -2.79 6.29
CA GLN A 33 8.62 -2.02 6.67
C GLN A 33 9.92 -2.81 6.42
N ALA A 34 9.95 -4.09 6.74
CA ALA A 34 11.10 -4.95 6.48
C ALA A 34 11.41 -5.07 4.97
N LEU A 35 10.39 -5.18 4.13
CA LEU A 35 10.53 -5.20 2.67
C LEU A 35 11.08 -3.87 2.13
N ILE A 36 10.55 -2.73 2.61
CA ILE A 36 11.05 -1.39 2.25
C ILE A 36 12.52 -1.23 2.62
N ASP A 37 12.91 -1.66 3.83
CA ASP A 37 14.28 -1.55 4.31
C ASP A 37 15.24 -2.48 3.56
N ALA A 38 14.78 -3.67 3.17
CA ALA A 38 15.54 -4.61 2.35
C ALA A 38 15.77 -4.05 0.94
N GLU A 39 14.72 -3.53 0.28
CA GLU A 39 14.81 -2.91 -1.05
C GLU A 39 15.71 -1.66 -1.02
N ALA A 40 15.57 -0.82 0.01
CA ALA A 40 16.44 0.35 0.19
C ALA A 40 17.90 -0.06 0.40
N THR A 41 18.16 -1.15 1.11
CA THR A 41 19.50 -1.69 1.33
C THR A 41 20.12 -2.20 0.02
N GLN A 42 19.33 -2.90 -0.79
CA GLN A 42 19.75 -3.35 -2.11
C GLN A 42 20.03 -2.17 -3.05
N HIS A 43 19.14 -1.17 -3.06
CA HIS A 43 19.30 0.04 -3.89
C HIS A 43 20.55 0.86 -3.52
N ILE A 44 20.86 0.95 -2.23
CA ILE A 44 22.01 1.71 -1.70
C ILE A 44 23.31 0.91 -1.80
N GLY A 45 23.25 -0.42 -1.89
CA GLY A 45 24.43 -1.31 -1.84
C GLY A 45 25.06 -1.43 -0.45
N ALA A 46 24.38 -0.97 0.61
CA ALA A 46 24.90 -1.06 1.99
C ALA A 46 23.78 -1.02 3.04
N ARG A 47 23.96 -1.76 4.13
CA ARG A 47 23.11 -1.70 5.31
C ARG A 47 23.26 -0.37 6.06
N PRO A 48 22.34 -0.01 6.96
CA PRO A 48 22.55 1.08 7.89
C PRO A 48 23.88 0.92 8.64
N TYR A 49 24.67 2.01 8.72
CA TYR A 49 25.99 2.07 9.39
C TYR A 49 27.10 1.21 8.81
N GLU A 50 26.84 0.39 7.79
CA GLU A 50 27.85 -0.41 7.10
C GLU A 50 28.72 0.48 6.21
N ARG A 51 30.05 0.24 6.23
CA ARG A 51 31.02 0.88 5.33
C ARG A 51 31.42 -0.12 4.27
N THR A 52 31.09 0.14 3.02
CA THR A 52 31.42 -0.69 1.86
C THR A 52 31.69 0.18 0.65
N GLU A 53 32.58 -0.28 -0.22
CA GLU A 53 32.85 0.39 -1.51
C GLU A 53 31.68 0.31 -2.49
N GLN A 54 30.77 -0.63 -2.30
CA GLN A 54 29.57 -0.81 -3.14
C GLN A 54 28.45 0.19 -2.81
N ARG A 55 28.64 1.03 -1.79
CA ARG A 55 27.66 2.02 -1.40
C ARG A 55 27.50 3.09 -2.47
N THR A 56 26.29 3.21 -3.02
CA THR A 56 25.92 4.20 -4.05
C THR A 56 25.33 5.49 -3.48
N ALA A 57 24.76 5.46 -2.28
CA ALA A 57 24.10 6.61 -1.66
C ALA A 57 24.12 6.55 -0.12
N HIS A 58 23.83 7.68 0.51
CA HIS A 58 23.71 7.78 1.97
C HIS A 58 22.25 8.01 2.38
N ARG A 59 21.81 7.29 3.42
CA ARG A 59 20.52 7.54 4.06
C ARG A 59 20.50 8.90 4.74
N ASN A 60 19.41 9.63 4.60
CA ASN A 60 19.19 10.96 5.17
C ASN A 60 17.83 11.01 5.90
N GLY A 61 17.69 10.17 6.93
CA GLY A 61 16.44 10.02 7.67
C GLY A 61 15.37 9.28 6.88
N THR A 62 14.12 9.45 7.30
CA THR A 62 12.94 8.82 6.71
C THR A 62 11.84 9.84 6.45
N ARG A 63 10.86 9.48 5.65
CA ARG A 63 9.58 10.18 5.51
C ARG A 63 8.45 9.22 5.84
N SER A 64 7.48 9.66 6.62
CA SER A 64 6.26 8.90 6.87
C SER A 64 5.36 8.85 5.64
N ARG A 65 4.75 7.70 5.44
CA ARG A 65 3.70 7.48 4.45
C ARG A 65 2.62 6.59 5.03
N LEU A 66 1.39 7.08 4.98
CA LEU A 66 0.23 6.28 5.34
C LEU A 66 -0.20 5.44 4.13
N LEU A 67 -0.42 4.14 4.36
CA LEU A 67 -0.98 3.18 3.41
C LEU A 67 -2.27 2.62 3.97
N SER A 68 -3.38 2.87 3.28
CA SER A 68 -4.68 2.32 3.66
C SER A 68 -4.84 0.92 3.09
N THR A 69 -5.08 -0.04 3.99
CA THR A 69 -5.21 -1.47 3.67
C THR A 69 -6.54 -2.01 4.17
N LYS A 70 -6.88 -3.25 3.82
CA LYS A 70 -8.05 -3.95 4.36
C LYS A 70 -8.01 -4.16 5.89
N ALA A 71 -6.81 -4.12 6.48
CA ALA A 71 -6.61 -4.24 7.92
C ALA A 71 -6.59 -2.87 8.63
N GLY A 72 -6.88 -1.79 7.91
CA GLY A 72 -6.82 -0.42 8.38
C GLY A 72 -5.59 0.35 7.86
N ASP A 73 -5.35 1.53 8.41
CA ASP A 73 -4.27 2.41 8.03
C ASP A 73 -2.94 1.95 8.65
N VAL A 74 -1.90 1.85 7.81
CA VAL A 74 -0.55 1.43 8.19
C VAL A 74 0.41 2.59 7.92
N GLU A 75 1.14 3.04 8.94
CA GLU A 75 2.19 4.04 8.78
C GLU A 75 3.51 3.38 8.41
N LEU A 76 4.07 3.76 7.27
CA LEU A 76 5.34 3.26 6.75
C LEU A 76 6.39 4.37 6.75
N ARG A 77 7.66 4.01 7.01
CA ARG A 77 8.79 4.93 7.00
C ARG A 77 9.67 4.64 5.79
N ILE A 78 9.61 5.53 4.80
CA ILE A 78 10.39 5.41 3.57
C ILE A 78 11.74 6.10 3.75
N PRO A 79 12.88 5.41 3.58
CA PRO A 79 14.21 6.02 3.65
C PRO A 79 14.38 7.13 2.62
N LYS A 80 14.95 8.25 3.06
CA LYS A 80 15.42 9.33 2.18
C LYS A 80 16.88 9.12 1.86
N LEU A 81 17.29 9.50 0.65
CA LEU A 81 18.68 9.54 0.25
C LEU A 81 19.21 10.98 0.24
N ARG A 82 20.51 11.15 0.45
CA ARG A 82 21.16 12.47 0.29
C ARG A 82 21.22 12.88 -1.17
N GLU A 83 21.54 11.90 -2.03
CA GLU A 83 21.65 12.05 -3.48
C GLU A 83 20.70 11.08 -4.13
N GLY A 84 19.96 11.56 -5.13
CA GLY A 84 18.93 10.78 -5.81
C GLY A 84 17.64 10.65 -4.99
N SER A 85 16.78 9.73 -5.41
CA SER A 85 15.51 9.46 -4.75
C SER A 85 15.28 7.94 -4.68
N PHE A 86 14.68 7.50 -3.57
CA PHE A 86 14.21 6.14 -3.40
C PHE A 86 12.70 6.13 -3.19
N PHE A 87 12.04 5.24 -3.91
CA PHE A 87 10.63 4.95 -3.73
C PHE A 87 10.43 3.43 -3.82
N PRO A 88 9.83 2.79 -2.79
CA PRO A 88 9.65 1.34 -2.78
C PRO A 88 8.76 0.87 -3.91
N ALA A 89 9.16 -0.19 -4.61
CA ALA A 89 8.42 -0.78 -5.73
C ALA A 89 7.07 -1.38 -5.30
N LEU A 90 6.97 -1.82 -4.04
CA LEU A 90 5.73 -2.33 -3.46
C LEU A 90 4.65 -1.25 -3.29
N LEU A 91 5.01 0.03 -3.30
CA LEU A 91 4.08 1.15 -3.17
C LEU A 91 3.84 1.80 -4.52
N GLU A 92 2.58 2.17 -4.80
CA GLU A 92 2.27 2.94 -5.99
C GLU A 92 2.53 4.44 -5.76
N PRO A 93 3.24 5.12 -6.67
CA PRO A 93 3.39 6.57 -6.60
C PRO A 93 2.02 7.25 -6.62
N ARG A 94 1.82 8.24 -5.74
CA ARG A 94 0.60 9.04 -5.64
C ARG A 94 -0.65 8.30 -5.16
N ARG A 95 -0.63 7.00 -4.92
CA ARG A 95 -1.72 6.23 -4.29
C ARG A 95 -1.37 5.90 -2.85
N ARG A 96 -2.35 6.08 -1.94
CA ARG A 96 -2.24 5.73 -0.52
C ARG A 96 -3.00 4.45 -0.17
N ILE A 97 -3.61 3.83 -1.16
CA ILE A 97 -4.48 2.67 -1.03
C ILE A 97 -3.74 1.46 -1.56
N ASP A 98 -3.81 0.34 -0.86
CA ASP A 98 -3.30 -0.91 -1.38
C ASP A 98 -4.21 -1.46 -2.50
N ARG A 99 -3.67 -2.37 -3.31
CA ARG A 99 -4.43 -2.96 -4.43
C ARG A 99 -5.65 -3.75 -3.97
N ALA A 100 -5.58 -4.36 -2.80
CA ALA A 100 -6.65 -5.18 -2.28
C ALA A 100 -7.83 -4.32 -1.82
N LEU A 101 -7.57 -3.20 -1.15
CA LEU A 101 -8.60 -2.24 -0.78
C LEU A 101 -9.20 -1.56 -2.01
N LEU A 102 -8.36 -1.21 -3.00
CA LEU A 102 -8.84 -0.67 -4.28
C LEU A 102 -9.83 -1.63 -4.95
N ALA A 103 -9.51 -2.93 -5.01
CA ALA A 103 -10.41 -3.94 -5.59
C ALA A 103 -11.75 -4.01 -4.84
N VAL A 104 -11.76 -3.90 -3.50
CA VAL A 104 -13.01 -3.88 -2.71
C VAL A 104 -13.86 -2.66 -3.03
N ILE A 105 -13.25 -1.48 -3.17
CA ILE A 105 -13.94 -0.25 -3.53
C ILE A 105 -14.58 -0.37 -4.92
N MET A 106 -13.81 -0.85 -5.90
CA MET A 106 -14.26 -1.03 -7.27
C MET A 106 -15.39 -2.06 -7.35
N GLU A 107 -15.25 -3.19 -6.67
CA GLU A 107 -16.27 -4.25 -6.61
C GLU A 107 -17.57 -3.73 -6.00
N ALA A 108 -17.51 -3.03 -4.87
CA ALA A 108 -18.69 -2.44 -4.25
C ALA A 108 -19.39 -1.46 -5.16
N TYR A 109 -18.64 -0.65 -5.92
CA TYR A 109 -19.18 0.31 -6.87
C TYR A 109 -19.84 -0.37 -8.07
N VAL A 110 -19.22 -1.39 -8.66
CA VAL A 110 -19.76 -2.17 -9.77
C VAL A 110 -21.10 -2.84 -9.39
N HIS A 111 -21.21 -3.30 -8.14
CA HIS A 111 -22.47 -3.84 -7.59
C HIS A 111 -23.53 -2.77 -7.28
N GLY A 112 -23.35 -1.52 -7.71
CA GLY A 112 -24.32 -0.44 -7.57
C GLY A 112 -24.34 0.22 -6.19
N THR A 113 -23.32 0.01 -5.38
CA THR A 113 -23.17 0.73 -4.11
C THR A 113 -22.82 2.19 -4.38
N SER A 114 -23.60 3.13 -3.85
CA SER A 114 -23.30 4.55 -4.02
C SER A 114 -21.96 4.93 -3.41
N THR A 115 -21.28 5.94 -3.96
CA THR A 115 -19.97 6.42 -3.46
C THR A 115 -20.00 6.79 -1.96
N ARG A 116 -21.16 7.26 -1.45
CA ARG A 116 -21.35 7.53 -0.01
C ARG A 116 -21.30 6.24 0.82
N LYS A 117 -21.99 5.18 0.38
CA LYS A 117 -21.98 3.88 1.06
C LYS A 117 -20.63 3.19 0.95
N VAL A 118 -19.91 3.41 -0.17
CA VAL A 118 -18.51 2.94 -0.32
C VAL A 118 -17.59 3.64 0.70
N ASP A 119 -17.75 4.95 0.91
CA ASP A 119 -17.03 5.70 1.94
C ASP A 119 -17.31 5.15 3.35
N ASP A 120 -18.57 4.85 3.65
CA ASP A 120 -18.97 4.24 4.93
C ASP A 120 -18.36 2.82 5.10
N LEU A 121 -18.32 2.02 4.03
CA LEU A 121 -17.68 0.71 4.02
C LEU A 121 -16.16 0.81 4.30
N VAL A 122 -15.49 1.74 3.66
CA VAL A 122 -14.05 1.98 3.84
C VAL A 122 -13.75 2.38 5.28
N LYS A 123 -14.57 3.22 5.89
CA LYS A 123 -14.46 3.60 7.30
C LYS A 123 -14.69 2.41 8.24
N ALA A 124 -15.70 1.56 7.94
CA ALA A 124 -15.96 0.36 8.71
C ALA A 124 -14.78 -0.64 8.68
N LEU A 125 -13.91 -0.56 7.66
CA LEU A 125 -12.65 -1.30 7.58
C LEU A 125 -11.49 -0.66 8.37
N GLY A 126 -11.75 0.42 9.15
CA GLY A 126 -10.74 1.10 9.96
C GLY A 126 -9.82 2.04 9.17
N VAL A 127 -10.27 2.51 8.00
CA VAL A 127 -9.52 3.45 7.15
C VAL A 127 -10.06 4.86 7.38
N ASP A 128 -9.70 5.46 8.50
CA ASP A 128 -10.25 6.76 8.90
C ASP A 128 -9.48 7.96 8.35
N ALA A 129 -8.18 7.84 8.17
CA ALA A 129 -7.29 8.95 7.81
C ALA A 129 -6.61 8.80 6.43
N GLY A 130 -6.61 7.60 5.84
CA GLY A 130 -5.87 7.31 4.60
C GLY A 130 -6.60 7.67 3.32
N ILE A 131 -7.93 7.65 3.31
CA ILE A 131 -8.77 7.89 2.12
C ILE A 131 -9.76 9.01 2.41
N SER A 132 -9.83 9.98 1.51
CA SER A 132 -10.86 11.02 1.54
C SER A 132 -12.05 10.65 0.65
N LYS A 133 -13.23 11.24 0.91
CA LYS A 133 -14.42 11.09 0.03
C LYS A 133 -14.11 11.43 -1.42
N SER A 134 -13.29 12.46 -1.65
CA SER A 134 -12.86 12.84 -2.99
C SER A 134 -11.98 11.78 -3.65
N GLU A 135 -11.16 11.05 -2.88
CA GLU A 135 -10.36 9.94 -3.39
C GLU A 135 -11.24 8.76 -3.83
N VAL A 136 -12.25 8.38 -3.01
CA VAL A 136 -13.25 7.36 -3.38
C VAL A 136 -13.98 7.76 -4.66
N SER A 137 -14.46 9.00 -4.74
CA SER A 137 -15.14 9.50 -5.94
C SER A 137 -14.25 9.49 -7.18
N ARG A 138 -12.95 9.80 -7.02
CA ARG A 138 -11.97 9.75 -8.10
C ARG A 138 -11.74 8.33 -8.60
N ILE A 139 -11.64 7.35 -7.71
CA ILE A 139 -11.50 5.93 -8.07
C ILE A 139 -12.73 5.46 -8.87
N CYS A 140 -13.93 5.80 -8.42
CA CYS A 140 -15.15 5.45 -9.14
C CYS A 140 -15.21 6.10 -10.53
N ALA A 141 -14.81 7.37 -10.65
CA ALA A 141 -14.77 8.07 -11.93
C ALA A 141 -13.70 7.51 -12.89
N GLU A 142 -12.56 7.06 -12.38
CA GLU A 142 -11.54 6.35 -13.18
C GLU A 142 -12.13 5.06 -13.77
N LEU A 143 -12.84 4.27 -12.98
CA LEU A 143 -13.50 3.04 -13.42
C LEU A 143 -14.57 3.33 -14.49
N ASP A 144 -15.41 4.36 -14.29
CA ASP A 144 -16.41 4.78 -15.28
C ASP A 144 -15.74 5.16 -16.61
N GLY A 145 -14.60 5.83 -16.57
CA GLY A 145 -13.78 6.16 -17.74
C GLY A 145 -13.27 4.91 -18.46
N GLU A 146 -12.76 3.91 -17.75
CA GLU A 146 -12.32 2.64 -18.33
C GLU A 146 -13.49 1.87 -18.98
N VAL A 147 -14.64 1.82 -18.32
CA VAL A 147 -15.86 1.20 -18.86
C VAL A 147 -16.34 1.92 -20.11
N ALA A 148 -16.33 3.26 -20.11
CA ALA A 148 -16.72 4.06 -21.27
C ALA A 148 -15.76 3.82 -22.45
N ALA A 149 -14.45 3.80 -22.22
CA ALA A 149 -13.44 3.50 -23.23
C ALA A 149 -13.63 2.08 -23.81
N PHE A 150 -13.91 1.10 -22.94
CA PHE A 150 -14.20 -0.28 -23.36
C PHE A 150 -15.45 -0.34 -24.26
N ARG A 151 -16.51 0.36 -23.88
CA ARG A 151 -17.80 0.38 -24.65
C ARG A 151 -17.66 1.07 -26.00
N SER A 152 -16.81 2.09 -26.10
CA SER A 152 -16.61 2.87 -27.33
C SER A 152 -15.52 2.34 -28.26
N ARG A 153 -14.82 1.25 -27.86
CA ARG A 153 -13.76 0.67 -28.68
C ARG A 153 -14.28 0.17 -30.01
N SER A 154 -13.53 0.41 -31.09
CA SER A 154 -13.87 -0.12 -32.39
C SER A 154 -13.65 -1.64 -32.42
N LEU A 155 -14.63 -2.37 -32.95
CA LEU A 155 -14.55 -3.83 -33.17
C LEU A 155 -14.20 -4.18 -34.63
N ALA A 156 -13.87 -3.19 -35.47
CA ALA A 156 -13.64 -3.36 -36.90
C ALA A 156 -12.45 -4.26 -37.26
N HIS A 157 -11.53 -4.50 -36.29
CA HIS A 157 -10.34 -5.33 -36.49
C HIS A 157 -10.49 -6.74 -35.89
N THR A 158 -11.66 -7.06 -35.33
CA THR A 158 -11.91 -8.37 -34.70
C THR A 158 -12.91 -9.13 -35.56
N ALA A 159 -12.48 -10.28 -36.13
CA ALA A 159 -13.42 -11.19 -36.78
C ALA A 159 -14.21 -11.90 -35.67
N PHE A 160 -15.52 -11.72 -35.69
CA PHE A 160 -16.45 -12.48 -34.88
C PHE A 160 -16.94 -13.69 -35.68
N PRO A 161 -17.02 -14.89 -35.08
CA PRO A 161 -17.58 -16.05 -35.73
C PRO A 161 -19.07 -15.88 -36.03
#